data_d609901a7674012d8e36a6bd44750d31
#
_entry.id   d609901a7674012d8e36a6bd44750d31
#
_cell.length_a   1.000
_cell.length_b   1.000
_cell.length_c   1.000
_cell.angle_alpha   90.00
_cell.angle_beta   90.00
_cell.angle_gamma   90.00
#
_symmetry.space_group_name_H-M   'P 1'
#
loop_
_entity.id
_entity.type
_entity.pdbx_description
1 polymer ?
#
loop_
_entity_poly.entity_id
_entity_poly.type
_entity_poly.pdbx_seq_one_letter_code
_entity_poly.pdbx_strand_id
1 'polypeptide(L)'
;MVKAIVGANWGDEGKGKITDMLAQDSDIIVRFQGGANAGHTIINDYGKFALHTLPSGIFYDHTTSIIGNGVALNIPVLFNELNEITSKGVPAPKILISDRAQIVMPYHILFDEYEEERLAGKSFGSTKSGIAPFYSDKYAKVGFQVSELFEEEAELKEKIERVIVQKNILLEHLYHKPLIDTDELYNTLMEYKEMIAPYVCNVSAYLDKAIKEGKNILLEGQLGTLKDRDHGIYPMVTSSSTLAAYGAIGAGIPPYEIKKVVTVCKAYSSAVGAGAFVSEIFGDEAQELRVRGGDGGEFGATTGRPRRMGWFDCVASKYGCRLQGTTDVAFTVVDVLGYLDEIPVCTGYEIDGEVITEFPVTNQLEKAKPVLEVLPGWKCDIRGIKKYEDLPENCRKYIEFVEEHIGYPITMVSNGPGRDDIIYRGFEK
;
A
#
# COMPACT_ATOMS: atom_id res chain seq x y z
N MET A 1 18.38 5.29 -12.00
CA MET A 1 17.48 4.14 -12.34
C MET A 1 16.18 4.28 -11.56
N VAL A 2 15.02 3.98 -12.17
CA VAL A 2 13.72 3.99 -11.44
C VAL A 2 13.29 2.57 -11.13
N LYS A 3 12.97 2.30 -9.85
CA LYS A 3 12.43 1.03 -9.35
C LYS A 3 11.05 1.29 -8.72
N ALA A 4 10.10 0.36 -8.86
CA ALA A 4 8.82 0.41 -8.16
C ALA A 4 8.71 -0.74 -7.16
N ILE A 5 8.16 -0.47 -5.98
CA ILE A 5 7.81 -1.48 -4.97
C ILE A 5 6.30 -1.52 -4.85
N VAL A 6 5.73 -2.69 -5.08
CA VAL A 6 4.28 -2.92 -5.13
C VAL A 6 3.90 -4.23 -4.44
N GLY A 7 2.63 -4.41 -4.12
CA GLY A 7 2.12 -5.64 -3.50
C GLY A 7 1.45 -6.56 -4.51
N ALA A 8 1.66 -7.85 -4.38
CA ALA A 8 1.06 -8.87 -5.24
C ALA A 8 -0.44 -9.08 -4.96
N ASN A 9 -0.86 -9.04 -3.69
CA ASN A 9 -2.14 -9.59 -3.24
C ASN A 9 -3.05 -8.53 -2.59
N TRP A 10 -3.38 -8.71 -1.30
CA TRP A 10 -4.36 -7.89 -0.58
C TRP A 10 -3.78 -6.63 0.09
N GLY A 11 -2.47 -6.43 0.08
CA GLY A 11 -1.85 -5.17 0.50
C GLY A 11 -1.01 -5.21 1.79
N ASP A 12 -1.00 -6.33 2.49
CA ASP A 12 -0.29 -6.50 3.77
C ASP A 12 1.00 -7.33 3.63
N GLU A 13 1.68 -7.21 2.48
CA GLU A 13 2.83 -8.04 2.14
C GLU A 13 4.16 -7.61 2.79
N GLY A 14 4.20 -6.45 3.48
CA GLY A 14 5.43 -5.94 4.12
C GLY A 14 6.27 -5.02 3.24
N LYS A 15 5.62 -4.27 2.35
CA LYS A 15 6.28 -3.29 1.44
C LYS A 15 7.11 -2.24 2.18
N GLY A 16 6.65 -1.76 3.34
CA GLY A 16 7.37 -0.75 4.12
C GLY A 16 8.80 -1.17 4.46
N LYS A 17 9.01 -2.40 4.94
CA LYS A 17 10.34 -2.95 5.21
C LYS A 17 11.20 -2.99 3.94
N ILE A 18 10.66 -3.48 2.83
CA ILE A 18 11.40 -3.58 1.56
C ILE A 18 11.74 -2.19 1.01
N THR A 19 10.83 -1.22 1.15
CA THR A 19 11.10 0.17 0.77
C THR A 19 12.20 0.79 1.64
N ASP A 20 12.10 0.65 2.96
CA ASP A 20 13.11 1.18 3.89
C ASP A 20 14.50 0.58 3.60
N MET A 21 14.58 -0.72 3.35
CA MET A 21 15.83 -1.39 2.98
C MET A 21 16.42 -0.86 1.65
N LEU A 22 15.59 -0.75 0.59
CA LEU A 22 16.05 -0.28 -0.73
C LEU A 22 16.28 1.24 -0.78
N ALA A 23 15.72 1.98 0.17
CA ALA A 23 15.95 3.42 0.31
C ALA A 23 17.41 3.75 0.64
N GLN A 24 18.13 2.84 1.26
CA GLN A 24 19.56 3.00 1.56
C GLN A 24 20.39 3.32 0.30
N ASP A 25 20.05 2.70 -0.83
CA ASP A 25 20.75 2.85 -2.10
C ASP A 25 19.99 3.79 -3.08
N SER A 26 19.04 4.59 -2.57
CA SER A 26 18.17 5.46 -3.36
C SER A 26 18.39 6.93 -3.02
N ASP A 27 18.37 7.80 -4.02
CA ASP A 27 18.46 9.27 -3.84
C ASP A 27 17.08 9.88 -3.55
N ILE A 28 16.02 9.29 -4.12
CA ILE A 28 14.67 9.83 -4.08
C ILE A 28 13.66 8.71 -3.85
N ILE A 29 12.71 8.92 -2.92
CA ILE A 29 11.59 8.01 -2.67
C ILE A 29 10.28 8.75 -2.95
N VAL A 30 9.43 8.18 -3.81
CA VAL A 30 8.18 8.80 -4.24
C VAL A 30 6.98 7.96 -3.83
N ARG A 31 6.10 8.50 -2.99
CA ARG A 31 4.73 7.97 -2.85
C ARG A 31 3.97 8.41 -4.09
N PHE A 32 3.48 7.46 -4.88
CA PHE A 32 2.85 7.77 -6.16
C PHE A 32 1.33 7.59 -6.19
N GLN A 33 0.75 6.94 -5.17
CA GLN A 33 -0.70 6.70 -5.10
C GLN A 33 -1.16 6.41 -3.66
N GLY A 34 -2.48 6.28 -3.48
CA GLY A 34 -3.09 6.02 -2.17
C GLY A 34 -3.15 7.28 -1.31
N GLY A 35 -3.34 7.09 -0.03
CA GLY A 35 -3.44 8.17 0.96
C GLY A 35 -3.24 7.61 2.36
N ALA A 36 -3.86 8.22 3.36
CA ALA A 36 -3.70 7.84 4.77
C ALA A 36 -4.47 6.57 5.19
N ASN A 37 -5.00 5.81 4.25
CA ASN A 37 -5.83 4.62 4.52
C ASN A 37 -5.06 3.34 4.82
N ALA A 38 -3.76 3.27 4.52
CA ALA A 38 -2.93 2.10 4.82
C ALA A 38 -1.65 2.51 5.50
N GLY A 39 -1.26 1.81 6.56
CA GLY A 39 -0.03 2.04 7.32
C GLY A 39 1.10 1.10 6.88
N HIS A 40 2.30 1.66 6.69
CA HIS A 40 3.53 0.92 6.47
C HIS A 40 4.31 0.85 7.79
N THR A 41 4.45 -0.36 8.34
CA THR A 41 5.25 -0.56 9.55
C THR A 41 6.73 -0.67 9.19
N ILE A 42 7.56 0.13 9.86
CA ILE A 42 9.01 0.15 9.72
C ILE A 42 9.63 -0.02 11.11
N ILE A 43 10.66 -0.86 11.19
CA ILE A 43 11.46 -1.06 12.40
C ILE A 43 12.91 -0.76 12.06
N ASN A 44 13.47 0.25 12.71
CA ASN A 44 14.84 0.70 12.52
C ASN A 44 15.46 1.19 13.84
N ASP A 45 16.65 1.76 13.80
CA ASP A 45 17.38 2.22 14.97
C ASP A 45 16.67 3.34 15.78
N TYR A 46 15.74 4.07 15.14
CA TYR A 46 14.90 5.09 15.81
C TYR A 46 13.67 4.48 16.50
N GLY A 47 13.36 3.21 16.25
CA GLY A 47 12.23 2.51 16.83
C GLY A 47 11.24 1.93 15.80
N LYS A 48 9.99 1.76 16.26
CA LYS A 48 8.88 1.26 15.44
C LYS A 48 7.95 2.41 15.04
N PHE A 49 7.64 2.47 13.75
CA PHE A 49 6.79 3.49 13.16
C PHE A 49 5.71 2.86 12.29
N ALA A 50 4.55 3.50 12.21
CA ALA A 50 3.48 3.17 11.27
C ALA A 50 3.19 4.41 10.42
N LEU A 51 3.82 4.50 9.24
CA LEU A 51 3.65 5.64 8.33
C LEU A 51 2.49 5.41 7.38
N HIS A 52 1.64 6.42 7.21
CA HIS A 52 0.47 6.37 6.32
C HIS A 52 0.68 7.21 5.06
N THR A 53 1.22 8.42 5.22
CA THR A 53 1.43 9.38 4.12
C THR A 53 2.90 9.53 3.76
N LEU A 54 3.78 9.60 4.75
CA LEU A 54 5.22 9.73 4.52
C LEU A 54 5.81 8.47 3.83
N PRO A 55 6.78 8.63 2.92
CA PRO A 55 7.51 7.51 2.35
C PRO A 55 8.29 6.72 3.41
N SER A 56 8.34 5.39 3.26
CA SER A 56 9.00 4.50 4.23
C SER A 56 10.51 4.69 4.33
N GLY A 57 11.15 5.26 3.33
CA GLY A 57 12.59 5.57 3.33
C GLY A 57 12.95 6.94 3.91
N ILE A 58 12.05 7.62 4.60
CA ILE A 58 12.24 8.98 5.13
C ILE A 58 13.32 9.08 6.22
N PHE A 59 13.77 7.95 6.74
CA PHE A 59 14.74 7.88 7.84
C PHE A 59 16.20 8.12 7.41
N TYR A 60 16.46 8.24 6.10
CA TYR A 60 17.80 8.49 5.57
C TYR A 60 17.96 9.98 5.20
N ASP A 61 19.01 10.62 5.72
CA ASP A 61 19.33 12.05 5.54
C ASP A 61 19.74 12.42 4.11
N HIS A 62 20.25 11.44 3.35
CA HIS A 62 20.66 11.62 1.96
C HIS A 62 19.46 11.56 0.97
N THR A 63 18.32 11.01 1.40
CA THR A 63 17.16 10.83 0.51
C THR A 63 16.27 12.08 0.44
N THR A 64 15.62 12.27 -0.70
CA THR A 64 14.51 13.21 -0.85
C THR A 64 13.20 12.44 -0.92
N SER A 65 12.28 12.70 0.00
CA SER A 65 10.95 12.11 0.07
C SER A 65 9.94 12.94 -0.70
N ILE A 66 9.22 12.32 -1.63
CA ILE A 66 8.28 13.02 -2.51
C ILE A 66 6.87 12.50 -2.34
N ILE A 67 5.92 13.41 -2.17
CA ILE A 67 4.49 13.18 -2.32
C ILE A 67 4.11 13.50 -3.76
N GLY A 68 3.88 12.47 -4.57
CA GLY A 68 3.58 12.60 -6.00
C GLY A 68 2.14 13.02 -6.29
N ASN A 69 1.88 13.33 -7.56
CA ASN A 69 0.56 13.83 -8.01
C ASN A 69 -0.58 12.83 -7.83
N GLY A 70 -0.28 11.54 -7.74
CA GLY A 70 -1.28 10.49 -7.57
C GLY A 70 -1.74 10.27 -6.14
N VAL A 71 -1.13 10.93 -5.16
CA VAL A 71 -1.47 10.78 -3.74
C VAL A 71 -2.73 11.56 -3.38
N ALA A 72 -3.60 10.94 -2.59
CA ALA A 72 -4.68 11.60 -1.87
C ALA A 72 -4.08 12.25 -0.61
N LEU A 73 -3.70 13.52 -0.72
CA LEU A 73 -2.92 14.21 0.30
C LEU A 73 -3.80 14.67 1.47
N ASN A 74 -3.64 14.01 2.60
CA ASN A 74 -4.18 14.48 3.89
C ASN A 74 -3.08 15.28 4.61
N ILE A 75 -3.17 16.61 4.57
CA ILE A 75 -2.15 17.52 5.09
C ILE A 75 -2.00 17.39 6.62
N PRO A 76 -3.05 17.40 7.43
CA PRO A 76 -2.93 17.17 8.87
C PRO A 76 -2.24 15.84 9.22
N VAL A 77 -2.57 14.75 8.56
CA VAL A 77 -1.94 13.45 8.82
C VAL A 77 -0.46 13.47 8.45
N LEU A 78 -0.09 14.06 7.31
CA LEU A 78 1.30 14.22 6.89
C LEU A 78 2.15 14.92 7.96
N PHE A 79 1.67 16.05 8.49
CA PHE A 79 2.41 16.82 9.49
C PHE A 79 2.40 16.19 10.87
N ASN A 80 1.33 15.48 11.24
CA ASN A 80 1.33 14.69 12.48
C ASN A 80 2.41 13.59 12.44
N GLU A 81 2.53 12.87 11.32
CA GLU A 81 3.59 11.87 11.14
C GLU A 81 4.99 12.50 11.15
N LEU A 82 5.16 13.64 10.47
CA LEU A 82 6.43 14.37 10.45
C LEU A 82 6.86 14.79 11.86
N ASN A 83 5.94 15.33 12.64
CA ASN A 83 6.18 15.69 14.04
C ASN A 83 6.48 14.46 14.90
N GLU A 84 5.80 13.35 14.68
CA GLU A 84 6.07 12.11 15.42
C GLU A 84 7.49 11.62 15.17
N ILE A 85 7.92 11.48 13.92
CA ILE A 85 9.26 10.96 13.61
C ILE A 85 10.37 11.89 14.12
N THR A 86 10.19 13.21 13.95
CA THR A 86 11.20 14.19 14.43
C THR A 86 11.26 14.25 15.94
N SER A 87 10.14 14.09 16.65
CA SER A 87 10.11 14.02 18.13
C SER A 87 10.87 12.79 18.68
N LYS A 88 10.99 11.72 17.89
CA LYS A 88 11.77 10.52 18.20
C LYS A 88 13.24 10.62 17.79
N GLY A 89 13.70 11.78 17.37
CA GLY A 89 15.10 12.06 17.05
C GLY A 89 15.50 11.78 15.59
N VAL A 90 14.55 11.49 14.72
CA VAL A 90 14.83 11.42 13.28
C VAL A 90 15.19 12.82 12.79
N PRO A 91 16.32 13.03 12.08
CA PRO A 91 16.68 14.34 11.51
C PRO A 91 15.56 14.85 10.58
N ALA A 92 15.38 16.18 10.54
CA ALA A 92 14.36 16.79 9.67
C ALA A 92 14.56 16.34 8.21
N PRO A 93 13.63 15.58 7.62
CA PRO A 93 13.82 15.00 6.30
C PRO A 93 13.59 16.04 5.20
N LYS A 94 14.19 15.79 4.03
CA LYS A 94 13.91 16.56 2.81
C LYS A 94 12.60 16.07 2.21
N ILE A 95 11.57 16.93 2.21
CA ILE A 95 10.25 16.58 1.68
C ILE A 95 9.91 17.53 0.53
N LEU A 96 9.33 16.98 -0.54
CA LEU A 96 8.73 17.74 -1.63
C LEU A 96 7.29 17.25 -1.84
N ILE A 97 6.40 18.19 -2.11
CA ILE A 97 4.98 17.94 -2.37
C ILE A 97 4.65 18.44 -3.78
N SER A 98 4.02 17.56 -4.58
CA SER A 98 3.61 17.99 -5.93
C SER A 98 2.54 19.07 -5.88
N ASP A 99 2.77 20.14 -6.63
CA ASP A 99 1.79 21.19 -6.93
C ASP A 99 0.49 20.66 -7.55
N ARG A 100 0.54 19.45 -8.17
CA ARG A 100 -0.58 18.76 -8.82
C ARG A 100 -1.23 17.68 -7.95
N ALA A 101 -0.70 17.39 -6.76
CA ALA A 101 -1.38 16.50 -5.82
C ALA A 101 -2.74 17.09 -5.43
N GLN A 102 -3.72 16.23 -5.17
CA GLN A 102 -5.03 16.70 -4.72
C GLN A 102 -5.20 16.47 -3.23
N ILE A 103 -5.93 17.37 -2.61
CA ILE A 103 -6.10 17.47 -1.16
C ILE A 103 -7.31 16.63 -0.73
N VAL A 104 -7.13 15.80 0.30
CA VAL A 104 -8.25 15.21 1.03
C VAL A 104 -8.90 16.31 1.86
N MET A 105 -10.06 16.75 1.41
CA MET A 105 -10.82 17.80 2.08
C MET A 105 -11.44 17.28 3.39
N PRO A 106 -11.65 18.12 4.40
CA PRO A 106 -12.29 17.71 5.65
C PRO A 106 -13.61 16.97 5.47
N TYR A 107 -14.43 17.41 4.52
CA TYR A 107 -15.70 16.76 4.22
C TYR A 107 -15.57 15.37 3.59
N HIS A 108 -14.44 15.02 2.95
CA HIS A 108 -14.23 13.67 2.46
C HIS A 108 -14.21 12.64 3.61
N ILE A 109 -13.58 13.00 4.72
CA ILE A 109 -13.52 12.16 5.92
C ILE A 109 -14.92 11.98 6.49
N LEU A 110 -15.67 13.08 6.63
CA LEU A 110 -17.04 13.06 7.13
C LEU A 110 -17.96 12.20 6.25
N PHE A 111 -17.87 12.33 4.93
CA PHE A 111 -18.68 11.53 4.01
C PHE A 111 -18.35 10.04 4.05
N ASP A 112 -17.09 9.68 4.24
CA ASP A 112 -16.67 8.29 4.42
C ASP A 112 -17.27 7.70 5.72
N GLU A 113 -17.27 8.48 6.80
CA GLU A 113 -17.93 8.09 8.06
C GLU A 113 -19.44 7.97 7.94
N TYR A 114 -20.11 8.96 7.34
CA TYR A 114 -21.56 8.99 7.22
C TYR A 114 -22.08 7.89 6.28
N GLU A 115 -21.32 7.55 5.26
CA GLU A 115 -21.68 6.43 4.38
C GLU A 115 -21.55 5.08 5.07
N GLU A 116 -20.50 4.87 5.87
CA GLU A 116 -20.37 3.67 6.70
C GLU A 116 -21.51 3.57 7.74
N GLU A 117 -21.92 4.69 8.36
CA GLU A 117 -23.09 4.75 9.25
C GLU A 117 -24.37 4.37 8.49
N ARG A 118 -24.60 4.94 7.31
CA ARG A 118 -25.81 4.72 6.49
C ARG A 118 -25.94 3.27 6.03
N LEU A 119 -24.81 2.63 5.67
CA LEU A 119 -24.77 1.25 5.22
C LEU A 119 -24.93 0.25 6.36
N ALA A 120 -24.71 0.66 7.60
CA ALA A 120 -24.83 -0.16 8.80
C ALA A 120 -24.15 -1.54 8.65
N GLY A 121 -24.86 -2.66 8.84
CA GLY A 121 -24.29 -4.01 8.75
C GLY A 121 -23.84 -4.47 7.35
N LYS A 122 -24.00 -3.65 6.31
CA LYS A 122 -23.55 -3.88 4.94
C LYS A 122 -22.38 -2.96 4.54
N SER A 123 -21.72 -2.36 5.51
CA SER A 123 -20.59 -1.45 5.28
C SER A 123 -19.40 -2.16 4.62
N PHE A 124 -18.63 -1.42 3.82
CA PHE A 124 -17.40 -1.92 3.18
C PHE A 124 -16.24 -2.13 4.15
N GLY A 125 -16.35 -1.62 5.37
CA GLY A 125 -15.29 -1.64 6.38
C GLY A 125 -14.21 -0.60 6.10
N SER A 126 -14.62 0.61 5.69
CA SER A 126 -13.72 1.73 5.42
C SER A 126 -12.79 2.03 6.59
N THR A 127 -11.62 2.56 6.28
CA THR A 127 -10.68 3.13 7.26
C THR A 127 -11.09 4.51 7.75
N LYS A 128 -12.18 5.08 7.20
CA LYS A 128 -12.67 6.44 7.47
C LYS A 128 -11.61 7.52 7.19
N SER A 129 -10.80 7.28 6.17
CA SER A 129 -9.74 8.21 5.75
C SER A 129 -10.15 9.11 4.57
N GLY A 130 -11.44 9.05 4.17
CA GLY A 130 -12.00 9.88 3.12
C GLY A 130 -11.59 9.49 1.69
N ILE A 131 -11.07 8.29 1.48
CA ILE A 131 -10.46 7.91 0.19
C ILE A 131 -11.50 7.75 -0.91
N ALA A 132 -12.61 7.07 -0.68
CA ALA A 132 -13.64 6.88 -1.69
C ALA A 132 -14.32 8.21 -2.09
N PRO A 133 -14.75 9.07 -1.17
CA PRO A 133 -15.25 10.40 -1.50
C PRO A 133 -14.22 11.28 -2.22
N PHE A 134 -12.96 11.23 -1.81
CA PHE A 134 -11.87 11.95 -2.47
C PHE A 134 -11.72 11.55 -3.95
N TYR A 135 -11.62 10.26 -4.24
CA TYR A 135 -11.48 9.81 -5.62
C TYR A 135 -12.74 10.05 -6.45
N SER A 136 -13.94 10.00 -5.83
CA SER A 136 -15.19 10.42 -6.47
C SER A 136 -15.09 11.87 -6.96
N ASP A 137 -14.65 12.78 -6.11
CA ASP A 137 -14.48 14.20 -6.47
C ASP A 137 -13.37 14.44 -7.49
N LYS A 138 -12.26 13.71 -7.37
CA LYS A 138 -11.14 13.78 -8.32
C LYS A 138 -11.61 13.45 -9.74
N TYR A 139 -12.35 12.36 -9.92
CA TYR A 139 -12.85 11.95 -11.24
C TYR A 139 -14.05 12.76 -11.72
N ALA A 140 -14.84 13.30 -10.81
CA ALA A 140 -15.88 14.30 -11.13
C ALA A 140 -15.29 15.68 -11.47
N LYS A 141 -13.98 15.88 -11.28
CA LYS A 141 -13.24 17.13 -11.54
C LYS A 141 -13.70 18.31 -10.66
N VAL A 142 -14.08 18.00 -9.42
CA VAL A 142 -14.45 18.96 -8.39
C VAL A 142 -13.50 18.95 -7.19
N GLY A 143 -12.43 18.14 -7.26
CA GLY A 143 -11.36 18.12 -6.26
C GLY A 143 -10.49 19.39 -6.29
N PHE A 144 -9.64 19.55 -5.28
CA PHE A 144 -8.73 20.68 -5.13
C PHE A 144 -7.28 20.22 -5.26
N GLN A 145 -6.53 20.82 -6.20
CA GLN A 145 -5.08 20.62 -6.30
C GLN A 145 -4.35 21.50 -5.29
N VAL A 146 -3.15 21.08 -4.89
CA VAL A 146 -2.27 21.88 -4.02
C VAL A 146 -2.00 23.26 -4.60
N SER A 147 -1.78 23.38 -5.91
CA SER A 147 -1.54 24.68 -6.57
C SER A 147 -2.69 25.67 -6.39
N GLU A 148 -3.92 25.21 -6.25
CA GLU A 148 -5.09 26.09 -6.12
C GLU A 148 -5.15 26.80 -4.75
N LEU A 149 -4.42 26.32 -3.75
CA LEU A 149 -4.27 27.05 -2.48
C LEU A 149 -3.51 28.38 -2.64
N PHE A 150 -2.79 28.55 -3.73
CA PHE A 150 -1.97 29.72 -4.02
C PHE A 150 -2.64 30.69 -5.01
N GLU A 151 -3.89 30.42 -5.39
CA GLU A 151 -4.73 31.34 -6.17
C GLU A 151 -5.20 32.53 -5.34
N GLU A 152 -5.78 33.51 -6.01
CA GLU A 152 -6.39 34.68 -5.34
C GLU A 152 -7.61 34.24 -4.51
N GLU A 153 -7.84 34.91 -3.38
CA GLU A 153 -8.91 34.57 -2.42
C GLU A 153 -10.28 34.43 -3.10
N ALA A 154 -10.61 35.38 -4.01
CA ALA A 154 -11.90 35.39 -4.69
C ALA A 154 -12.10 34.14 -5.58
N GLU A 155 -11.06 33.70 -6.29
CA GLU A 155 -11.10 32.54 -7.17
C GLU A 155 -11.28 31.24 -6.36
N LEU A 156 -10.51 31.10 -5.29
CA LEU A 156 -10.60 29.93 -4.44
C LEU A 156 -11.96 29.85 -3.70
N LYS A 157 -12.48 30.98 -3.19
CA LYS A 157 -13.81 31.04 -2.55
C LYS A 157 -14.93 30.71 -3.54
N GLU A 158 -14.89 31.24 -4.77
CA GLU A 158 -15.87 30.90 -5.80
C GLU A 158 -15.89 29.40 -6.10
N LYS A 159 -14.72 28.76 -6.17
CA LYS A 159 -14.63 27.30 -6.35
C LYS A 159 -15.22 26.54 -5.14
N ILE A 160 -14.90 26.96 -3.93
CA ILE A 160 -15.43 26.37 -2.70
C ILE A 160 -16.96 26.43 -2.72
N GLU A 161 -17.55 27.62 -2.92
CA GLU A 161 -19.00 27.81 -2.99
C GLU A 161 -19.65 26.88 -3.99
N ARG A 162 -19.12 26.81 -5.21
CA ARG A 162 -19.64 25.91 -6.25
C ARG A 162 -19.61 24.44 -5.85
N VAL A 163 -18.54 23.98 -5.19
CA VAL A 163 -18.38 22.59 -4.80
C VAL A 163 -19.25 22.23 -3.61
N ILE A 164 -19.33 23.09 -2.58
CA ILE A 164 -20.06 22.76 -1.36
C ILE A 164 -21.58 22.73 -1.57
N VAL A 165 -22.14 23.39 -2.60
CA VAL A 165 -23.56 23.29 -2.92
C VAL A 165 -24.03 21.85 -3.03
N GLN A 166 -23.33 21.03 -3.82
CA GLN A 166 -23.66 19.61 -3.97
C GLN A 166 -23.43 18.81 -2.68
N LYS A 167 -22.37 19.15 -1.94
CA LYS A 167 -22.04 18.50 -0.68
C LYS A 167 -23.11 18.79 0.37
N ASN A 168 -23.55 20.03 0.47
CA ASN A 168 -24.58 20.46 1.41
C ASN A 168 -25.95 19.82 1.11
N ILE A 169 -26.29 19.60 -0.15
CA ILE A 169 -27.50 18.84 -0.52
C ILE A 169 -27.44 17.41 0.04
N LEU A 170 -26.28 16.73 -0.08
CA LEU A 170 -26.12 15.39 0.48
C LEU A 170 -26.15 15.40 2.02
N LEU A 171 -25.50 16.38 2.63
CA LEU A 171 -25.51 16.53 4.10
C LEU A 171 -26.91 16.76 4.64
N GLU A 172 -27.68 17.66 4.04
CA GLU A 172 -29.03 17.98 4.47
C GLU A 172 -30.03 16.85 4.24
N HIS A 173 -30.08 16.31 3.02
CA HIS A 173 -31.18 15.44 2.58
C HIS A 173 -30.87 13.95 2.68
N LEU A 174 -29.60 13.53 2.64
CA LEU A 174 -29.22 12.12 2.71
C LEU A 174 -28.69 11.74 4.11
N TYR A 175 -27.75 12.54 4.62
CA TYR A 175 -27.07 12.21 5.87
C TYR A 175 -27.67 12.89 7.10
N HIS A 176 -28.49 13.97 6.93
CA HIS A 176 -29.07 14.77 8.00
C HIS A 176 -28.00 15.28 9.00
N LYS A 177 -26.94 15.86 8.44
CA LYS A 177 -25.75 16.35 9.15
C LYS A 177 -25.56 17.86 8.94
N PRO A 178 -24.75 18.54 9.78
CA PRO A 178 -24.45 19.97 9.61
C PRO A 178 -23.88 20.30 8.22
N LEU A 179 -24.23 21.48 7.73
CA LEU A 179 -23.75 21.98 6.44
C LEU A 179 -22.31 22.50 6.55
N ILE A 180 -21.61 22.50 5.42
CA ILE A 180 -20.27 23.09 5.28
C ILE A 180 -20.42 24.56 5.04
N ASP A 181 -19.68 25.39 5.79
CA ASP A 181 -19.58 26.82 5.60
C ASP A 181 -18.39 27.18 4.71
N THR A 182 -18.56 28.14 3.80
CA THR A 182 -17.53 28.56 2.84
C THR A 182 -16.33 29.17 3.54
N ASP A 183 -16.54 30.10 4.49
CA ASP A 183 -15.46 30.82 5.13
C ASP A 183 -14.67 29.94 6.09
N GLU A 184 -15.33 29.04 6.81
CA GLU A 184 -14.67 28.04 7.66
C GLU A 184 -13.78 27.12 6.84
N LEU A 185 -14.28 26.63 5.69
CA LEU A 185 -13.49 25.77 4.81
C LEU A 185 -12.33 26.54 4.18
N TYR A 186 -12.55 27.78 3.73
CA TYR A 186 -11.49 28.64 3.21
C TYR A 186 -10.38 28.86 4.24
N ASN A 187 -10.74 29.21 5.47
CA ASN A 187 -9.75 29.41 6.54
C ASN A 187 -8.93 28.14 6.81
N THR A 188 -9.58 26.98 6.84
CA THR A 188 -8.89 25.68 6.97
C THR A 188 -7.89 25.45 5.82
N LEU A 189 -8.26 25.81 4.58
CA LEU A 189 -7.36 25.67 3.43
C LEU A 189 -6.19 26.66 3.51
N MET A 190 -6.37 27.84 4.10
CA MET A 190 -5.26 28.79 4.31
C MET A 190 -4.27 28.28 5.36
N GLU A 191 -4.76 27.66 6.44
CA GLU A 191 -3.88 26.95 7.37
C GLU A 191 -3.08 25.86 6.66
N TYR A 192 -3.73 25.04 5.81
CA TYR A 192 -3.05 24.01 5.01
C TYR A 192 -2.00 24.61 4.08
N LYS A 193 -2.30 25.74 3.43
CA LYS A 193 -1.35 26.47 2.58
C LYS A 193 -0.10 26.85 3.36
N GLU A 194 -0.24 27.44 4.55
CA GLU A 194 0.90 27.83 5.39
C GLU A 194 1.78 26.62 5.75
N MET A 195 1.13 25.49 6.11
CA MET A 195 1.84 24.27 6.47
C MET A 195 2.69 23.71 5.32
N ILE A 196 2.17 23.72 4.09
CA ILE A 196 2.81 23.04 2.96
C ILE A 196 3.66 23.95 2.08
N ALA A 197 3.49 25.28 2.14
CA ALA A 197 4.14 26.23 1.24
C ALA A 197 5.66 26.00 1.04
N PRO A 198 6.45 25.69 2.08
CA PRO A 198 7.89 25.46 1.92
C PRO A 198 8.26 24.20 1.13
N TYR A 199 7.32 23.27 0.94
CA TYR A 199 7.55 21.95 0.37
C TYR A 199 7.01 21.78 -1.04
N VAL A 200 6.18 22.71 -1.51
CA VAL A 200 5.48 22.61 -2.81
C VAL A 200 6.42 22.91 -3.96
N CYS A 201 6.42 22.02 -4.95
CA CYS A 201 7.19 22.22 -6.18
C CYS A 201 6.56 21.48 -7.37
N ASN A 202 7.07 21.77 -8.58
CA ASN A 202 6.77 20.99 -9.78
C ASN A 202 7.56 19.67 -9.74
N VAL A 203 6.96 18.64 -9.11
CA VAL A 203 7.58 17.33 -8.93
C VAL A 203 7.93 16.65 -10.26
N SER A 204 7.09 16.80 -11.30
CA SER A 204 7.39 16.21 -12.62
C SER A 204 8.67 16.78 -13.23
N ALA A 205 8.86 18.10 -13.18
CA ALA A 205 10.10 18.72 -13.65
C ALA A 205 11.32 18.35 -12.78
N TYR A 206 11.12 18.23 -11.46
CA TYR A 206 12.17 17.80 -10.55
C TYR A 206 12.64 16.36 -10.86
N LEU A 207 11.70 15.44 -11.07
CA LEU A 207 12.00 14.03 -11.38
C LEU A 207 12.61 13.86 -12.78
N ASP A 208 12.15 14.62 -13.79
CA ASP A 208 12.76 14.61 -15.13
C ASP A 208 14.25 14.99 -15.07
N LYS A 209 14.56 16.05 -14.31
CA LYS A 209 15.95 16.44 -14.06
C LYS A 209 16.73 15.35 -13.34
N ALA A 210 16.18 14.79 -12.28
CA ALA A 210 16.83 13.72 -11.49
C ALA A 210 17.12 12.48 -12.33
N ILE A 211 16.21 12.07 -13.22
CA ILE A 211 16.39 10.96 -14.16
C ILE A 211 17.57 11.25 -15.11
N LYS A 212 17.62 12.44 -15.70
CA LYS A 212 18.71 12.86 -16.58
C LYS A 212 20.06 12.92 -15.88
N GLU A 213 20.07 13.23 -14.59
CA GLU A 213 21.26 13.19 -13.73
C GLU A 213 21.66 11.79 -13.28
N GLY A 214 20.89 10.75 -13.65
CA GLY A 214 21.19 9.36 -13.32
C GLY A 214 20.85 8.97 -11.88
N LYS A 215 19.99 9.74 -11.19
CA LYS A 215 19.57 9.46 -9.80
C LYS A 215 18.82 8.14 -9.67
N ASN A 216 18.97 7.48 -8.52
CA ASN A 216 18.20 6.31 -8.14
C ASN A 216 16.88 6.74 -7.51
N ILE A 217 15.78 6.39 -8.15
CA ILE A 217 14.42 6.75 -7.74
C ILE A 217 13.66 5.49 -7.37
N LEU A 218 13.05 5.50 -6.18
CA LEU A 218 12.23 4.42 -5.66
C LEU A 218 10.77 4.88 -5.60
N LEU A 219 9.90 4.22 -6.36
CA LEU A 219 8.45 4.46 -6.33
C LEU A 219 7.82 3.52 -5.32
N GLU A 220 7.24 4.06 -4.27
CA GLU A 220 6.58 3.30 -3.22
C GLU A 220 5.09 3.22 -3.44
N GLY A 221 4.58 2.00 -3.72
CA GLY A 221 3.16 1.71 -3.82
C GLY A 221 2.52 1.39 -2.47
N GLN A 222 1.20 1.47 -2.45
CA GLN A 222 0.36 1.18 -1.29
C GLN A 222 -0.68 0.12 -1.66
N LEU A 223 -1.04 -0.75 -0.71
CA LEU A 223 -1.92 -1.89 -0.93
C LEU A 223 -1.34 -2.92 -1.93
N GLY A 224 -2.16 -3.72 -2.57
CA GLY A 224 -1.73 -4.76 -3.51
C GLY A 224 -2.68 -4.89 -4.69
N THR A 225 -2.33 -5.74 -5.65
CA THR A 225 -3.05 -5.90 -6.92
C THR A 225 -4.52 -6.23 -6.74
N LEU A 226 -4.86 -7.09 -5.76
CA LEU A 226 -6.25 -7.49 -5.53
C LEU A 226 -7.12 -6.38 -4.90
N LYS A 227 -6.52 -5.29 -4.51
CA LYS A 227 -7.18 -4.07 -4.07
C LYS A 227 -7.23 -2.97 -5.14
N ASP A 228 -6.73 -3.23 -6.34
CA ASP A 228 -6.87 -2.33 -7.47
C ASP A 228 -8.33 -2.24 -7.93
N ARG A 229 -8.80 -1.04 -8.26
CA ARG A 229 -10.22 -0.80 -8.61
C ARG A 229 -10.64 -1.46 -9.93
N ASP A 230 -9.71 -1.64 -10.86
CA ASP A 230 -9.99 -2.15 -12.21
C ASP A 230 -9.69 -3.66 -12.31
N HIS A 231 -8.72 -4.15 -11.53
CA HIS A 231 -8.20 -5.51 -11.62
C HIS A 231 -8.36 -6.33 -10.34
N GLY A 232 -8.78 -5.71 -9.24
CA GLY A 232 -8.94 -6.38 -7.95
C GLY A 232 -10.29 -7.07 -7.78
N ILE A 233 -10.56 -7.45 -6.53
CA ILE A 233 -11.78 -8.15 -6.09
C ILE A 233 -12.96 -7.19 -5.92
N TYR A 234 -13.28 -6.42 -6.97
CA TYR A 234 -14.36 -5.43 -6.94
C TYR A 234 -15.68 -6.03 -6.44
N PRO A 235 -16.45 -5.31 -5.56
CA PRO A 235 -16.25 -3.93 -5.12
C PRO A 235 -15.36 -3.76 -3.86
N MET A 236 -14.78 -4.82 -3.31
CA MET A 236 -13.98 -4.79 -2.07
C MET A 236 -12.52 -4.37 -2.35
N VAL A 237 -12.36 -3.22 -2.98
CA VAL A 237 -11.10 -2.63 -3.47
C VAL A 237 -10.88 -1.25 -2.87
N THR A 238 -9.70 -0.66 -3.10
CA THR A 238 -9.46 0.77 -2.86
C THR A 238 -9.79 1.58 -4.11
N SER A 239 -10.05 2.86 -3.95
CA SER A 239 -10.36 3.75 -5.09
C SER A 239 -9.11 4.21 -5.84
N SER A 240 -7.91 4.00 -5.30
CA SER A 240 -6.65 4.27 -6.00
C SER A 240 -6.22 3.12 -6.91
N SER A 241 -5.35 3.39 -7.90
CA SER A 241 -4.70 2.34 -8.67
C SER A 241 -3.44 1.86 -7.95
N THR A 242 -3.36 0.54 -7.67
CA THR A 242 -2.29 -0.07 -6.90
C THR A 242 -1.18 -0.69 -7.76
N LEU A 243 -1.31 -0.58 -9.09
CA LEU A 243 -0.37 -1.17 -10.03
C LEU A 243 0.87 -0.29 -10.24
N ALA A 244 2.02 -0.92 -10.47
CA ALA A 244 3.29 -0.25 -10.79
C ALA A 244 3.17 0.69 -12.01
N ALA A 245 2.34 0.34 -12.99
CA ALA A 245 2.05 1.16 -14.15
C ALA A 245 1.52 2.56 -13.79
N TYR A 246 0.74 2.67 -12.72
CA TYR A 246 0.27 3.97 -12.21
C TYR A 246 1.41 4.81 -11.59
N GLY A 247 2.53 4.18 -11.24
CA GLY A 247 3.71 4.88 -10.73
C GLY A 247 4.22 5.96 -11.69
N ALA A 248 4.17 5.69 -12.98
CA ALA A 248 4.52 6.68 -14.00
C ALA A 248 3.59 7.90 -13.97
N ILE A 249 2.28 7.67 -13.88
CA ILE A 249 1.25 8.72 -13.81
C ILE A 249 1.36 9.48 -12.48
N GLY A 250 1.40 8.74 -11.38
CA GLY A 250 1.38 9.31 -10.03
C GLY A 250 2.65 10.06 -9.63
N ALA A 251 3.79 9.75 -10.26
CA ALA A 251 5.04 10.49 -10.11
C ALA A 251 5.23 11.54 -11.20
N GLY A 252 4.53 11.44 -12.35
CA GLY A 252 4.67 12.35 -13.49
C GLY A 252 5.96 12.11 -14.29
N ILE A 253 6.30 10.83 -14.52
CA ILE A 253 7.48 10.41 -15.30
C ILE A 253 7.05 9.52 -16.48
N PRO A 254 7.89 9.36 -17.52
CA PRO A 254 7.62 8.43 -18.60
C PRO A 254 7.54 6.97 -18.11
N PRO A 255 6.59 6.15 -18.59
CA PRO A 255 6.42 4.77 -18.10
C PRO A 255 7.63 3.86 -18.40
N TYR A 256 8.35 4.12 -19.48
CA TYR A 256 9.55 3.33 -19.84
C TYR A 256 10.77 3.61 -18.92
N GLU A 257 10.68 4.60 -18.02
CA GLU A 257 11.73 4.83 -17.01
C GLU A 257 11.67 3.85 -15.85
N ILE A 258 10.52 3.23 -15.57
CA ILE A 258 10.40 2.18 -14.57
C ILE A 258 11.08 0.91 -15.12
N LYS A 259 12.31 0.66 -14.68
CA LYS A 259 13.15 -0.44 -15.18
C LYS A 259 13.03 -1.71 -14.34
N LYS A 260 12.74 -1.59 -13.06
CA LYS A 260 12.57 -2.71 -12.15
C LYS A 260 11.25 -2.57 -11.37
N VAL A 261 10.54 -3.67 -11.25
CA VAL A 261 9.32 -3.78 -10.44
C VAL A 261 9.53 -4.88 -9.41
N VAL A 262 9.77 -4.48 -8.18
CA VAL A 262 9.88 -5.36 -7.03
C VAL A 262 8.47 -5.59 -6.48
N THR A 263 7.94 -6.78 -6.72
CA THR A 263 6.63 -7.16 -6.21
C THR A 263 6.82 -7.93 -4.90
N VAL A 264 6.17 -7.44 -3.85
CA VAL A 264 6.24 -8.08 -2.53
C VAL A 264 5.16 -9.14 -2.42
N CYS A 265 5.56 -10.37 -2.14
CA CYS A 265 4.70 -11.50 -1.80
C CYS A 265 4.97 -11.94 -0.36
N LYS A 266 3.93 -12.32 0.36
CA LYS A 266 4.01 -12.82 1.73
C LYS A 266 3.96 -14.33 1.73
N ALA A 267 4.77 -15.00 2.54
CA ALA A 267 4.87 -16.46 2.56
C ALA A 267 3.57 -17.20 2.97
N TYR A 268 2.58 -16.48 3.43
CA TYR A 268 1.20 -16.89 3.62
C TYR A 268 0.30 -15.72 3.23
N SER A 269 -1.00 -15.89 3.16
CA SER A 269 -1.92 -14.82 2.78
C SER A 269 -2.57 -14.17 3.99
N SER A 270 -2.75 -12.84 3.93
CA SER A 270 -3.56 -12.11 4.90
C SER A 270 -4.33 -10.98 4.23
N ALA A 271 -5.51 -10.66 4.76
CA ALA A 271 -6.36 -9.60 4.23
C ALA A 271 -7.08 -8.85 5.35
N VAL A 272 -7.26 -7.54 5.18
CA VAL A 272 -8.15 -6.72 5.99
C VAL A 272 -9.44 -6.45 5.23
N GLY A 273 -10.57 -6.49 5.95
CA GLY A 273 -11.89 -6.20 5.39
C GLY A 273 -12.53 -7.36 4.64
N ALA A 274 -13.65 -7.06 4.00
CA ALA A 274 -14.44 -8.03 3.26
C ALA A 274 -13.85 -8.33 1.87
N GLY A 275 -14.46 -9.29 1.19
CA GLY A 275 -14.15 -9.69 -0.17
C GLY A 275 -13.63 -11.12 -0.27
N ALA A 276 -13.51 -11.60 -1.51
CA ALA A 276 -13.10 -12.96 -1.79
C ALA A 276 -11.67 -13.25 -1.31
N PHE A 277 -11.50 -14.41 -0.69
CA PHE A 277 -10.21 -14.89 -0.19
C PHE A 277 -10.23 -16.42 -0.21
N VAL A 278 -9.93 -17.01 -1.37
CA VAL A 278 -10.14 -18.45 -1.63
C VAL A 278 -9.29 -19.33 -0.72
N SER A 279 -8.06 -18.97 -0.46
CA SER A 279 -7.13 -19.71 0.42
C SER A 279 -7.33 -19.42 1.92
N GLU A 280 -8.44 -18.80 2.33
CA GLU A 280 -8.71 -18.43 3.74
C GLU A 280 -8.83 -19.64 4.64
N ILE A 281 -8.26 -19.54 5.84
CA ILE A 281 -8.33 -20.54 6.92
C ILE A 281 -9.07 -19.96 8.12
N PHE A 282 -9.61 -20.84 8.95
CA PHE A 282 -10.47 -20.48 10.07
C PHE A 282 -10.08 -21.22 11.35
N GLY A 283 -10.69 -20.82 12.47
CA GLY A 283 -10.50 -21.53 13.75
C GLY A 283 -9.11 -21.31 14.36
N ASP A 284 -8.65 -22.33 15.10
CA ASP A 284 -7.40 -22.27 15.87
C ASP A 284 -6.16 -22.13 14.98
N GLU A 285 -6.15 -22.76 13.81
CA GLU A 285 -5.09 -22.65 12.82
C GLU A 285 -4.90 -21.19 12.34
N ALA A 286 -5.99 -20.52 11.99
CA ALA A 286 -5.95 -19.11 11.62
C ALA A 286 -5.50 -18.21 12.79
N GLN A 287 -5.96 -18.53 14.00
CA GLN A 287 -5.60 -17.77 15.19
C GLN A 287 -4.12 -17.95 15.54
N GLU A 288 -3.58 -19.15 15.46
CA GLU A 288 -2.16 -19.40 15.72
C GLU A 288 -1.27 -18.68 14.71
N LEU A 289 -1.58 -18.78 13.41
CA LEU A 289 -0.83 -18.09 12.37
C LEU A 289 -0.93 -16.55 12.56
N ARG A 290 -2.10 -16.03 12.94
CA ARG A 290 -2.31 -14.59 13.21
C ARG A 290 -1.43 -14.09 14.34
N VAL A 291 -1.34 -14.79 15.44
CA VAL A 291 -0.58 -14.38 16.62
C VAL A 291 0.93 -14.46 16.35
N ARG A 292 1.37 -15.45 15.58
CA ARG A 292 2.78 -15.66 15.20
C ARG A 292 3.23 -14.72 14.08
N GLY A 293 2.27 -14.24 13.27
CA GLY A 293 2.55 -13.45 12.08
C GLY A 293 3.16 -12.09 12.39
N GLY A 294 4.12 -11.69 11.57
CA GLY A 294 4.74 -10.37 11.63
C GLY A 294 5.38 -10.02 12.98
N ASP A 295 5.62 -8.73 13.18
CA ASP A 295 6.07 -8.18 14.46
C ASP A 295 4.85 -7.69 15.28
N GLY A 296 4.39 -8.52 16.21
CA GLY A 296 3.23 -8.22 17.06
C GLY A 296 1.90 -8.79 16.54
N GLY A 297 1.93 -9.73 15.61
CA GLY A 297 0.75 -10.40 15.06
C GLY A 297 0.14 -9.74 13.84
N GLU A 298 -0.76 -10.46 13.19
CA GLU A 298 -1.45 -10.00 11.97
C GLU A 298 -2.68 -9.16 12.33
N PHE A 299 -2.43 -7.90 12.67
CA PHE A 299 -3.45 -6.87 12.95
C PHE A 299 -3.25 -5.68 12.02
N GLY A 300 -4.34 -5.01 11.67
CA GLY A 300 -4.30 -3.83 10.82
C GLY A 300 -3.53 -2.68 11.46
N ALA A 301 -2.51 -2.13 10.80
CA ALA A 301 -1.66 -1.07 11.34
C ALA A 301 -2.46 0.19 11.72
N THR A 302 -3.50 0.53 10.95
CA THR A 302 -4.35 1.70 11.18
C THR A 302 -5.51 1.41 12.12
N THR A 303 -6.17 0.24 11.97
CA THR A 303 -7.45 -0.04 12.65
C THR A 303 -7.33 -0.99 13.83
N GLY A 304 -6.19 -1.67 14.00
CA GLY A 304 -6.00 -2.74 14.99
C GLY A 304 -6.88 -3.98 14.73
N ARG A 305 -7.65 -4.03 13.65
CA ARG A 305 -8.54 -5.17 13.35
C ARG A 305 -7.73 -6.43 13.07
N PRO A 306 -8.15 -7.61 13.57
CA PRO A 306 -7.49 -8.87 13.21
C PRO A 306 -7.60 -9.13 11.71
N ARG A 307 -6.49 -9.47 11.08
CA ARG A 307 -6.47 -9.84 9.66
C ARG A 307 -7.07 -11.24 9.49
N ARG A 308 -7.77 -11.43 8.38
CA ARG A 308 -8.12 -12.74 7.86
C ARG A 308 -6.85 -13.44 7.41
N MET A 309 -6.72 -14.73 7.69
CA MET A 309 -5.52 -15.51 7.42
C MET A 309 -5.79 -16.55 6.36
N GLY A 310 -4.78 -16.89 5.58
CA GLY A 310 -4.87 -17.92 4.55
C GLY A 310 -3.50 -18.49 4.20
N TRP A 311 -3.48 -19.65 3.57
CA TRP A 311 -2.27 -20.22 3.01
C TRP A 311 -1.78 -19.40 1.81
N PHE A 312 -0.52 -19.58 1.43
CA PHE A 312 0.00 -18.94 0.23
C PHE A 312 -0.85 -19.31 -0.98
N ASP A 313 -1.21 -18.32 -1.77
CA ASP A 313 -2.11 -18.45 -2.92
C ASP A 313 -1.33 -18.21 -4.21
N CYS A 314 -0.95 -19.30 -4.89
CA CYS A 314 -0.19 -19.22 -6.13
C CYS A 314 -1.01 -18.57 -7.26
N VAL A 315 -2.33 -18.83 -7.32
CA VAL A 315 -3.20 -18.28 -8.37
C VAL A 315 -3.30 -16.76 -8.25
N ALA A 316 -3.60 -16.29 -7.03
CA ALA A 316 -3.68 -14.86 -6.73
C ALA A 316 -2.32 -14.16 -6.90
N SER A 317 -1.23 -14.77 -6.43
CA SER A 317 0.11 -14.17 -6.49
C SER A 317 0.66 -14.12 -7.92
N LYS A 318 0.46 -15.17 -8.71
CA LYS A 318 0.80 -15.20 -10.15
C LYS A 318 0.07 -14.10 -10.92
N TYR A 319 -1.23 -13.97 -10.68
CA TYR A 319 -2.04 -12.90 -11.26
C TYR A 319 -1.51 -11.52 -10.88
N GLY A 320 -1.24 -11.31 -9.59
CA GLY A 320 -0.71 -10.05 -9.08
C GLY A 320 0.65 -9.72 -9.70
N CYS A 321 1.59 -10.65 -9.70
CA CYS A 321 2.92 -10.45 -10.30
C CYS A 321 2.83 -10.12 -11.80
N ARG A 322 1.93 -10.80 -12.54
CA ARG A 322 1.71 -10.54 -13.97
C ARG A 322 1.25 -9.11 -14.22
N LEU A 323 0.24 -8.65 -13.49
CA LEU A 323 -0.31 -7.30 -13.67
C LEU A 323 0.64 -6.19 -13.23
N GLN A 324 1.46 -6.47 -12.22
CA GLN A 324 2.48 -5.54 -11.78
C GLN A 324 3.64 -5.39 -12.78
N GLY A 325 3.82 -6.36 -13.68
CA GLY A 325 4.99 -6.39 -14.56
C GLY A 325 6.28 -6.72 -13.80
N THR A 326 6.18 -7.67 -12.88
CA THR A 326 7.22 -8.07 -11.93
C THR A 326 8.53 -8.44 -12.60
N THR A 327 9.62 -7.84 -12.16
CA THR A 327 10.98 -8.26 -12.51
C THR A 327 11.62 -9.06 -11.39
N ASP A 328 11.27 -8.75 -10.16
CA ASP A 328 11.85 -9.32 -8.95
C ASP A 328 10.75 -9.53 -7.90
N VAL A 329 10.76 -10.65 -7.19
CA VAL A 329 9.87 -10.90 -6.05
C VAL A 329 10.65 -10.77 -4.75
N ALA A 330 10.14 -9.97 -3.83
CA ALA A 330 10.54 -9.95 -2.43
C ALA A 330 9.57 -10.82 -1.63
N PHE A 331 10.04 -11.95 -1.14
CA PHE A 331 9.24 -12.95 -0.42
C PHE A 331 9.40 -12.75 1.09
N THR A 332 8.36 -12.31 1.75
CA THR A 332 8.43 -11.83 3.15
C THR A 332 7.87 -12.82 4.17
N VAL A 333 8.27 -12.66 5.42
CA VAL A 333 7.81 -13.37 6.62
C VAL A 333 7.91 -14.90 6.53
N VAL A 334 8.94 -15.41 5.86
CA VAL A 334 9.20 -16.85 5.72
C VAL A 334 9.49 -17.48 7.08
N ASP A 335 10.13 -16.76 7.99
CA ASP A 335 10.44 -17.16 9.35
C ASP A 335 9.20 -17.56 10.18
N VAL A 336 8.05 -16.96 9.89
CA VAL A 336 6.79 -17.22 10.61
C VAL A 336 6.33 -18.67 10.45
N LEU A 337 6.57 -19.30 9.31
CA LEU A 337 6.14 -20.67 9.03
C LEU A 337 7.01 -21.75 9.72
N GLY A 338 8.10 -21.37 10.38
CA GLY A 338 9.05 -22.29 11.01
C GLY A 338 8.49 -23.15 12.15
N TYR A 339 7.25 -22.95 12.59
CA TYR A 339 6.60 -23.77 13.61
C TYR A 339 5.81 -24.95 13.01
N LEU A 340 5.56 -24.97 11.70
CA LEU A 340 4.72 -25.94 11.04
C LEU A 340 5.47 -27.24 10.70
N ASP A 341 4.77 -28.37 10.82
CA ASP A 341 5.23 -29.68 10.32
C ASP A 341 4.95 -29.81 8.81
N GLU A 342 3.80 -29.31 8.39
CA GLU A 342 3.30 -29.33 7.03
C GLU A 342 2.77 -27.94 6.66
N ILE A 343 3.01 -27.51 5.42
CA ILE A 343 2.62 -26.18 4.92
C ILE A 343 1.75 -26.39 3.68
N PRO A 344 0.43 -26.18 3.78
CA PRO A 344 -0.45 -26.17 2.61
C PRO A 344 -0.20 -24.92 1.75
N VAL A 345 -0.28 -25.11 0.43
CA VAL A 345 -0.15 -24.08 -0.59
C VAL A 345 -1.31 -24.19 -1.57
N CYS A 346 -2.00 -23.11 -1.83
CA CYS A 346 -3.10 -23.09 -2.81
C CYS A 346 -2.52 -22.97 -4.22
N THR A 347 -2.62 -24.06 -5.00
CA THR A 347 -2.07 -24.17 -6.36
C THR A 347 -3.11 -24.02 -7.46
N GLY A 348 -4.40 -24.07 -7.10
CA GLY A 348 -5.52 -23.96 -8.03
C GLY A 348 -6.83 -23.64 -7.31
N TYR A 349 -7.84 -23.30 -8.10
CA TYR A 349 -9.21 -23.09 -7.63
C TYR A 349 -10.16 -24.08 -8.30
N GLU A 350 -10.95 -24.79 -7.51
CA GLU A 350 -12.06 -25.60 -8.01
C GLU A 350 -13.32 -24.73 -8.09
N ILE A 351 -13.89 -24.61 -9.28
CA ILE A 351 -15.14 -23.88 -9.55
C ILE A 351 -16.04 -24.77 -10.40
N ASP A 352 -17.25 -25.06 -9.91
CA ASP A 352 -18.24 -25.88 -10.61
C ASP A 352 -17.70 -27.28 -11.08
N GLY A 353 -16.71 -27.83 -10.34
CA GLY A 353 -16.07 -29.13 -10.61
C GLY A 353 -14.86 -29.07 -11.56
N GLU A 354 -14.48 -27.92 -12.04
CA GLU A 354 -13.27 -27.71 -12.84
C GLU A 354 -12.17 -27.03 -12.01
N VAL A 355 -10.92 -27.48 -12.17
CA VAL A 355 -9.76 -26.84 -11.53
C VAL A 355 -9.13 -25.84 -12.49
N ILE A 356 -9.02 -24.60 -12.06
CA ILE A 356 -8.39 -23.51 -12.80
C ILE A 356 -7.16 -22.97 -12.08
N THR A 357 -6.21 -22.45 -12.83
CA THR A 357 -4.96 -21.82 -12.34
C THR A 357 -4.83 -20.35 -12.74
N GLU A 358 -5.83 -19.83 -13.48
CA GLU A 358 -5.95 -18.40 -13.79
C GLU A 358 -6.94 -17.75 -12.83
N PHE A 359 -6.61 -16.53 -12.39
CA PHE A 359 -7.42 -15.78 -11.41
C PHE A 359 -8.73 -15.30 -12.06
N PRO A 360 -9.90 -15.75 -11.56
CA PRO A 360 -11.18 -15.43 -12.17
C PRO A 360 -11.77 -14.11 -11.67
N VAL A 361 -12.90 -13.69 -12.25
CA VAL A 361 -13.66 -12.52 -11.78
C VAL A 361 -14.34 -12.77 -10.44
N THR A 362 -14.69 -11.70 -9.71
CA THR A 362 -15.15 -11.77 -8.31
C THR A 362 -16.34 -12.71 -8.07
N ASN A 363 -17.34 -12.72 -8.96
CA ASN A 363 -18.51 -13.59 -8.80
C ASN A 363 -18.18 -15.10 -8.94
N GLN A 364 -17.07 -15.43 -9.58
CA GLN A 364 -16.55 -16.82 -9.63
C GLN A 364 -15.70 -17.13 -8.40
N LEU A 365 -14.92 -16.14 -7.91
CA LEU A 365 -14.14 -16.29 -6.68
C LEU A 365 -15.01 -16.65 -5.46
N GLU A 366 -16.24 -16.12 -5.39
CA GLU A 366 -17.18 -16.41 -4.31
C GLU A 366 -17.61 -17.89 -4.26
N LYS A 367 -17.49 -18.63 -5.37
CA LYS A 367 -17.81 -20.06 -5.48
C LYS A 367 -16.56 -20.94 -5.41
N ALA A 368 -15.39 -20.35 -5.53
CA ALA A 368 -14.14 -21.07 -5.63
C ALA A 368 -13.77 -21.77 -4.31
N LYS A 369 -13.22 -22.97 -4.44
CA LYS A 369 -12.59 -23.70 -3.35
C LYS A 369 -11.10 -23.84 -3.62
N PRO A 370 -10.23 -23.74 -2.60
CA PRO A 370 -8.80 -23.89 -2.80
C PRO A 370 -8.45 -25.35 -3.11
N VAL A 371 -7.59 -25.57 -4.10
CA VAL A 371 -6.87 -26.83 -4.32
C VAL A 371 -5.53 -26.69 -3.63
N LEU A 372 -5.28 -27.52 -2.62
CA LEU A 372 -4.11 -27.43 -1.77
C LEU A 372 -3.12 -28.53 -2.06
N GLU A 373 -1.84 -28.17 -2.20
CA GLU A 373 -0.70 -29.07 -2.11
C GLU A 373 -0.01 -28.87 -0.76
N VAL A 374 0.43 -29.97 -0.14
CA VAL A 374 1.02 -29.93 1.20
C VAL A 374 2.52 -30.20 1.10
N LEU A 375 3.32 -29.26 1.55
CA LEU A 375 4.78 -29.35 1.57
C LEU A 375 5.27 -29.61 3.00
N PRO A 376 6.40 -30.32 3.18
CA PRO A 376 6.99 -30.51 4.50
C PRO A 376 7.52 -29.18 5.05
N GLY A 377 7.21 -28.91 6.33
CA GLY A 377 7.76 -27.76 7.06
C GLY A 377 9.22 -27.98 7.48
N TRP A 378 9.84 -26.94 8.01
CA TRP A 378 11.26 -27.00 8.43
C TRP A 378 11.48 -27.01 9.94
N LYS A 379 10.47 -26.75 10.76
CA LYS A 379 10.44 -26.89 12.22
C LYS A 379 11.65 -26.30 12.96
N CYS A 380 12.14 -25.16 12.51
CA CYS A 380 13.19 -24.43 13.18
C CYS A 380 13.13 -22.91 12.90
N ASP A 381 13.79 -22.15 13.77
CA ASP A 381 13.99 -20.71 13.57
C ASP A 381 15.05 -20.49 12.47
N ILE A 382 14.72 -19.64 11.51
CA ILE A 382 15.59 -19.27 10.39
C ILE A 382 16.06 -17.81 10.47
N ARG A 383 15.71 -17.10 11.55
CA ARG A 383 16.15 -15.73 11.78
C ARG A 383 17.65 -15.67 11.91
N GLY A 384 18.26 -14.60 11.39
CA GLY A 384 19.71 -14.42 11.44
C GLY A 384 20.49 -15.21 10.39
N ILE A 385 19.88 -16.13 9.64
CA ILE A 385 20.53 -16.76 8.48
C ILE A 385 20.72 -15.70 7.39
N LYS A 386 21.92 -15.61 6.81
CA LYS A 386 22.27 -14.57 5.84
C LYS A 386 22.53 -15.10 4.43
N LYS A 387 22.67 -16.43 4.26
CA LYS A 387 22.90 -17.05 2.96
C LYS A 387 21.75 -18.01 2.64
N TYR A 388 21.37 -18.06 1.38
CA TYR A 388 20.27 -18.92 0.91
C TYR A 388 20.58 -20.41 1.13
N GLU A 389 21.83 -20.80 0.89
CA GLU A 389 22.32 -22.16 1.00
C GLU A 389 22.27 -22.68 2.46
N ASP A 390 22.33 -21.79 3.44
CA ASP A 390 22.28 -22.13 4.86
C ASP A 390 20.84 -22.31 5.39
N LEU A 391 19.81 -21.97 4.58
CA LEU A 391 18.41 -22.24 4.91
C LEU A 391 18.17 -23.76 4.94
N PRO A 392 17.28 -24.24 5.84
CA PRO A 392 16.83 -25.63 5.83
C PRO A 392 16.35 -26.09 4.45
N GLU A 393 16.62 -27.33 4.10
CA GLU A 393 16.27 -27.88 2.77
C GLU A 393 14.77 -27.71 2.44
N ASN A 394 13.89 -27.99 3.41
CA ASN A 394 12.44 -27.84 3.21
C ASN A 394 12.03 -26.36 3.04
N CYS A 395 12.72 -25.43 3.71
CA CYS A 395 12.48 -23.99 3.51
C CYS A 395 12.87 -23.56 2.08
N ARG A 396 14.01 -24.03 1.57
CA ARG A 396 14.42 -23.77 0.19
C ARG A 396 13.45 -24.38 -0.83
N LYS A 397 13.04 -25.63 -0.60
CA LYS A 397 12.03 -26.30 -1.44
C LYS A 397 10.69 -25.56 -1.46
N TYR A 398 10.26 -25.03 -0.32
CA TYR A 398 9.06 -24.19 -0.26
C TYR A 398 9.20 -22.91 -1.12
N ILE A 399 10.32 -22.21 -0.99
CA ILE A 399 10.59 -21.00 -1.78
C ILE A 399 10.66 -21.31 -3.28
N GLU A 400 11.34 -22.38 -3.66
CA GLU A 400 11.49 -22.83 -5.06
C GLU A 400 10.15 -23.29 -5.63
N PHE A 401 9.34 -23.99 -4.86
CA PHE A 401 7.98 -24.40 -5.24
C PHE A 401 7.09 -23.18 -5.54
N VAL A 402 7.10 -22.20 -4.66
CA VAL A 402 6.36 -20.95 -4.86
C VAL A 402 6.86 -20.22 -6.11
N GLU A 403 8.17 -20.07 -6.26
CA GLU A 403 8.80 -19.42 -7.42
C GLU A 403 8.38 -20.06 -8.75
N GLU A 404 8.38 -21.39 -8.81
CA GLU A 404 7.94 -22.15 -9.99
C GLU A 404 6.46 -21.89 -10.31
N HIS A 405 5.58 -21.94 -9.31
CA HIS A 405 4.13 -21.80 -9.50
C HIS A 405 3.70 -20.40 -9.88
N ILE A 406 4.32 -19.38 -9.29
CA ILE A 406 4.03 -17.99 -9.66
C ILE A 406 4.71 -17.59 -10.99
N GLY A 407 5.82 -18.25 -11.38
CA GLY A 407 6.56 -18.01 -12.61
C GLY A 407 7.40 -16.73 -12.64
N TYR A 408 7.78 -16.21 -11.46
CA TYR A 408 8.59 -15.00 -11.31
C TYR A 408 9.70 -15.21 -10.29
N PRO A 409 10.93 -14.67 -10.54
CA PRO A 409 12.09 -14.96 -9.70
C PRO A 409 11.95 -14.36 -8.31
N ILE A 410 12.10 -15.19 -7.27
CA ILE A 410 12.21 -14.75 -5.88
C ILE A 410 13.67 -14.38 -5.63
N THR A 411 13.99 -13.10 -5.76
CA THR A 411 15.36 -12.57 -5.66
C THR A 411 15.72 -12.08 -4.26
N MET A 412 14.71 -11.91 -3.40
CA MET A 412 14.88 -11.51 -2.01
C MET A 412 13.99 -12.35 -1.10
N VAL A 413 14.55 -12.86 -0.01
CA VAL A 413 13.83 -13.63 1.02
C VAL A 413 13.99 -12.93 2.38
N SER A 414 12.87 -12.49 2.97
CA SER A 414 12.87 -11.90 4.30
C SER A 414 12.60 -12.97 5.35
N ASN A 415 13.52 -13.12 6.28
CA ASN A 415 13.52 -14.14 7.33
C ASN A 415 13.51 -13.57 8.76
N GLY A 416 12.96 -12.38 8.92
CA GLY A 416 12.79 -11.72 10.22
C GLY A 416 12.24 -10.29 10.07
N PRO A 417 11.95 -9.58 11.18
CA PRO A 417 11.29 -8.27 11.14
C PRO A 417 12.24 -7.10 10.85
N GLY A 418 13.53 -7.24 11.16
CA GLY A 418 14.53 -6.17 11.03
C GLY A 418 14.89 -5.85 9.58
N ARG A 419 15.39 -4.64 9.36
CA ARG A 419 15.86 -4.16 8.06
C ARG A 419 16.86 -5.12 7.40
N ASP A 420 17.80 -5.67 8.18
CA ASP A 420 18.88 -6.53 7.70
C ASP A 420 18.50 -8.02 7.62
N ASP A 421 17.25 -8.38 7.94
CA ASP A 421 16.77 -9.75 7.87
C ASP A 421 16.29 -10.07 6.45
N ILE A 422 17.23 -9.99 5.51
CA ILE A 422 17.03 -10.24 4.08
C ILE A 422 18.17 -11.11 3.54
N ILE A 423 17.79 -12.13 2.79
CA ILE A 423 18.69 -12.99 2.02
C ILE A 423 18.51 -12.65 0.54
N TYR A 424 19.59 -12.32 -0.16
CA TYR A 424 19.57 -12.02 -1.59
C TYR A 424 19.84 -13.27 -2.43
N ARG A 425 19.04 -13.50 -3.48
CA ARG A 425 19.14 -14.57 -4.47
C ARG A 425 19.26 -13.99 -5.88
N GLY A 426 20.33 -13.27 -6.17
CA GLY A 426 20.57 -12.66 -7.49
C GLY A 426 19.89 -11.31 -7.72
N PHE A 427 19.38 -10.64 -6.66
CA PHE A 427 18.93 -9.28 -6.78
C PHE A 427 20.09 -8.34 -7.09
N GLU A 428 19.98 -7.59 -8.17
CA GLU A 428 20.91 -6.52 -8.52
C GLU A 428 20.39 -5.20 -7.93
N LYS A 429 21.11 -4.66 -6.97
CA LYS A 429 20.79 -3.39 -6.28
C LYS A 429 20.80 -2.16 -7.19
#